data_3136801ef7d8c33faf32f93e80d70c8e
#
_entry.id   3136801ef7d8c33faf32f93e80d70c8e
#
_cell.length_a   1.000
_cell.length_b   1.000
_cell.length_c   1.000
_cell.angle_alpha   90.00
_cell.angle_beta   90.00
_cell.angle_gamma   90.00
#
_symmetry.space_group_name_H-M   'P 1'
#
loop_
_entity.id
_entity.type
_entity.pdbx_description
1 polymer ?
#
loop_
_entity_poly.entity_id
_entity_poly.type
_entity_poly.pdbx_seq_one_letter_code
_entity_poly.pdbx_strand_id
1 'polypeptide(L)'
;MDALVAAPKHHTLVLENDRVRVIDTHIAPGETVPLHTHRWPGVLHILSWSDFIRRDENGDVMLDTRKATSRPPAILWTAPLPPHTLENVGQADIHILSFELKDSHSSTPASPHQADIRI
;
A
#
# COMPACT_ATOMS: atom_id res chain seq x y z
N MET A 1 -0.54 -11.64 9.53
CA MET A 1 -0.99 -10.27 9.33
C MET A 1 -1.04 -9.82 7.87
N ASP A 2 -1.04 -10.75 6.98
CA ASP A 2 -1.16 -10.47 5.56
C ASP A 2 -2.43 -9.71 5.24
N ALA A 3 -2.36 -8.78 4.27
CA ALA A 3 -3.47 -7.89 3.92
C ALA A 3 -4.75 -8.63 3.54
N LEU A 4 -4.65 -9.74 2.82
CA LEU A 4 -5.83 -10.52 2.43
C LEU A 4 -6.53 -11.15 3.62
N VAL A 5 -5.79 -11.48 4.68
CA VAL A 5 -6.34 -12.12 5.89
C VAL A 5 -6.75 -11.07 6.91
N ALA A 6 -5.91 -10.08 7.14
CA ALA A 6 -6.11 -9.07 8.18
C ALA A 6 -7.08 -7.95 7.77
N ALA A 7 -7.15 -7.65 6.47
CA ALA A 7 -7.96 -6.55 5.93
C ALA A 7 -8.72 -6.96 4.66
N PRO A 8 -9.55 -8.00 4.72
CA PRO A 8 -10.21 -8.54 3.51
C PRO A 8 -11.25 -7.59 2.92
N LYS A 9 -11.77 -6.67 3.69
CA LYS A 9 -12.75 -5.70 3.18
C LYS A 9 -12.16 -4.80 2.10
N HIS A 10 -10.87 -4.48 2.20
CA HIS A 10 -10.21 -3.51 1.32
C HIS A 10 -9.30 -4.14 0.29
N HIS A 11 -8.99 -5.42 0.42
CA HIS A 11 -8.03 -6.13 -0.44
C HIS A 11 -8.68 -7.32 -1.10
N THR A 12 -8.68 -7.34 -2.44
CA THR A 12 -9.22 -8.45 -3.23
C THR A 12 -8.11 -9.10 -4.03
N LEU A 13 -7.99 -10.41 -3.93
CA LEU A 13 -7.03 -11.16 -4.72
C LEU A 13 -7.52 -11.23 -6.18
N VAL A 14 -6.68 -10.75 -7.10
CA VAL A 14 -6.99 -10.77 -8.54
C VAL A 14 -6.34 -11.96 -9.22
N LEU A 15 -5.08 -12.24 -8.89
CA LEU A 15 -4.29 -13.29 -9.51
C LEU A 15 -3.18 -13.69 -8.55
N GLU A 16 -2.89 -15.00 -8.51
CA GLU A 16 -1.76 -15.50 -7.72
C GLU A 16 -1.15 -16.72 -8.37
N ASN A 17 0.19 -16.76 -8.41
CA ASN A 17 0.96 -17.93 -8.79
C ASN A 17 2.25 -17.97 -7.95
N ASP A 18 3.20 -18.83 -8.34
CA ASP A 18 4.44 -19.00 -7.58
C ASP A 18 5.30 -17.74 -7.50
N ARG A 19 5.12 -16.82 -8.42
CA ARG A 19 6.02 -15.67 -8.59
C ARG A 19 5.41 -14.34 -8.26
N VAL A 20 4.09 -14.21 -8.44
CA VAL A 20 3.43 -12.93 -8.30
C VAL A 20 2.08 -13.07 -7.62
N ARG A 21 1.71 -12.05 -6.88
CA ARG A 21 0.37 -11.92 -6.32
C ARG A 21 -0.14 -10.53 -6.66
N VAL A 22 -1.29 -10.45 -7.32
CA VAL A 22 -1.91 -9.18 -7.69
C VAL A 22 -3.11 -8.95 -6.80
N ILE A 23 -3.10 -7.81 -6.10
CA ILE A 23 -4.16 -7.41 -5.17
C ILE A 23 -4.76 -6.10 -5.63
N ASP A 24 -6.09 -6.06 -5.67
CA ASP A 24 -6.87 -4.84 -5.90
C ASP A 24 -7.23 -4.25 -4.53
N THR A 25 -6.81 -3.02 -4.26
CA THR A 25 -7.06 -2.33 -3.01
C THR A 25 -8.00 -1.15 -3.23
N HIS A 26 -9.10 -1.14 -2.47
CA HIS A 26 -10.11 -0.09 -2.53
C HIS A 26 -10.39 0.46 -1.13
N ILE A 27 -10.25 1.77 -0.95
CA ILE A 27 -10.48 2.42 0.33
C ILE A 27 -11.29 3.70 0.10
N ALA A 28 -12.54 3.70 0.54
CA ALA A 28 -13.40 4.87 0.39
C ALA A 28 -13.02 5.98 1.38
N PRO A 29 -13.40 7.24 1.10
CA PRO A 29 -13.16 8.34 2.04
C PRO A 29 -13.67 8.03 3.43
N GLY A 30 -12.85 8.30 4.44
CA GLY A 30 -13.19 8.06 5.85
C GLY A 30 -12.98 6.65 6.33
N GLU A 31 -12.67 5.71 5.44
CA GLU A 31 -12.41 4.33 5.85
C GLU A 31 -10.99 4.15 6.36
N THR A 32 -10.82 3.25 7.32
CA THR A 32 -9.52 2.86 7.85
C THR A 32 -9.29 1.39 7.57
N VAL A 33 -8.17 1.07 6.94
CA VAL A 33 -7.74 -0.31 6.74
C VAL A 33 -7.14 -0.82 8.04
N PRO A 34 -7.62 -1.97 8.57
CA PRO A 34 -7.06 -2.55 9.79
C PRO A 34 -5.57 -2.88 9.66
N LEU A 35 -4.94 -3.07 10.80
CA LEU A 35 -3.53 -3.40 10.89
C LEU A 35 -3.20 -4.62 10.02
N HIS A 36 -2.21 -4.46 9.12
CA HIS A 36 -1.78 -5.50 8.19
C HIS A 36 -0.34 -5.25 7.76
N THR A 37 0.24 -6.23 7.06
CA THR A 37 1.61 -6.16 6.54
C THR A 37 1.61 -6.40 5.03
N HIS A 38 2.68 -5.92 4.37
CA HIS A 38 3.05 -6.28 3.01
C HIS A 38 4.44 -6.91 3.05
N ARG A 39 4.51 -8.24 2.92
CA ARG A 39 5.78 -8.95 3.09
C ARG A 39 6.67 -8.94 1.84
N TRP A 40 6.10 -8.70 0.67
CA TRP A 40 6.85 -8.71 -0.59
C TRP A 40 6.98 -7.33 -1.17
N PRO A 41 8.12 -7.05 -1.83
CA PRO A 41 8.23 -5.84 -2.65
C PRO A 41 7.39 -5.99 -3.91
N GLY A 42 7.21 -4.89 -4.62
CA GLY A 42 6.47 -4.96 -5.86
C GLY A 42 6.25 -3.62 -6.53
N VAL A 43 5.31 -3.64 -7.46
CA VAL A 43 4.92 -2.46 -8.24
C VAL A 43 3.50 -2.09 -7.88
N LEU A 44 3.26 -0.82 -7.63
CA LEU A 44 1.91 -0.28 -7.47
C LEU A 44 1.50 0.44 -8.73
N HIS A 45 0.25 0.20 -9.15
CA HIS A 45 -0.42 0.99 -10.17
C HIS A 45 -1.57 1.74 -9.50
N ILE A 46 -1.41 3.05 -9.35
CA ILE A 46 -2.40 3.91 -8.70
C ILE A 46 -3.45 4.32 -9.72
N LEU A 47 -4.67 3.82 -9.55
CA LEU A 47 -5.79 4.11 -10.45
C LEU A 47 -6.59 5.32 -9.97
N SER A 48 -6.67 5.52 -8.66
CA SER A 48 -7.31 6.69 -8.06
C SER A 48 -6.56 7.06 -6.79
N TRP A 49 -6.29 8.34 -6.64
CA TRP A 49 -5.51 8.88 -5.50
C TRP A 49 -6.40 9.66 -4.55
N SER A 50 -6.12 9.49 -3.27
CA SER A 50 -6.64 10.35 -2.20
C SER A 50 -5.61 10.43 -1.09
N ASP A 51 -5.63 11.51 -0.33
CA ASP A 51 -4.71 11.65 0.81
C ASP A 51 -5.00 10.62 1.89
N PHE A 52 -3.94 10.13 2.51
CA PHE A 52 -4.05 9.16 3.58
C PHE A 52 -3.02 9.38 4.68
N ILE A 53 -3.32 8.79 5.84
CA ILE A 53 -2.39 8.71 6.96
C ILE A 53 -2.10 7.25 7.22
N ARG A 54 -0.81 6.89 7.24
CA ARG A 54 -0.35 5.56 7.59
C ARG A 54 0.24 5.61 8.99
N ARG A 55 -0.24 4.72 9.87
CA ARG A 55 0.24 4.62 11.25
C ARG A 55 0.80 3.24 11.52
N ASP A 56 1.77 3.16 12.42
CA ASP A 56 2.33 1.88 12.84
C ASP A 56 1.41 1.19 13.85
N GLU A 57 1.86 0.04 14.38
CA GLU A 57 1.07 -0.75 15.32
C GLU A 57 0.85 -0.05 16.66
N ASN A 58 1.62 0.99 16.98
CA ASN A 58 1.45 1.79 18.19
C ASN A 58 0.57 3.02 17.96
N GLY A 59 0.12 3.24 16.73
CA GLY A 59 -0.68 4.39 16.38
C GLY A 59 0.13 5.63 15.97
N ASP A 60 1.44 5.51 15.93
CA ASP A 60 2.31 6.62 15.54
C ASP A 60 2.26 6.83 14.03
N VAL A 61 2.23 8.09 13.61
CA VAL A 61 2.17 8.43 12.19
C VAL A 61 3.49 8.09 11.50
N MET A 62 3.40 7.21 10.48
CA MET A 62 4.53 6.88 9.62
C MET A 62 4.59 7.81 8.41
N LEU A 63 3.42 8.15 7.86
CA LEU A 63 3.29 8.99 6.68
C LEU A 63 1.94 9.70 6.70
N ASP A 64 1.97 10.99 6.43
CA ASP A 64 0.76 11.80 6.21
C ASP A 64 0.93 12.50 4.87
N THR A 65 0.21 12.03 3.85
CA THR A 65 0.39 12.53 2.48
C THR A 65 -0.05 13.98 2.31
N ARG A 66 -0.87 14.51 3.23
CA ARG A 66 -1.28 15.91 3.18
C ARG A 66 -0.11 16.87 3.37
N LYS A 67 0.98 16.40 3.96
CA LYS A 67 2.21 17.16 4.17
C LYS A 67 3.18 17.07 3.00
N ALA A 68 2.90 16.20 2.04
CA ALA A 68 3.73 16.05 0.86
C ALA A 68 3.48 17.19 -0.14
N THR A 69 4.53 17.57 -0.87
CA THR A 69 4.44 18.66 -1.84
C THR A 69 4.00 18.22 -3.23
N SER A 70 3.99 16.91 -3.49
CA SER A 70 3.61 16.36 -4.78
C SER A 70 3.01 14.98 -4.63
N ARG A 71 2.20 14.58 -5.62
CA ARG A 71 1.68 13.22 -5.71
C ARG A 71 2.74 12.26 -6.22
N PRO A 72 2.63 10.97 -5.85
CA PRO A 72 3.50 9.96 -6.45
C PRO A 72 3.17 9.77 -7.94
N PRO A 73 4.07 9.19 -8.72
CA PRO A 73 3.74 8.76 -10.08
C PRO A 73 2.67 7.67 -10.05
N ALA A 74 1.99 7.47 -11.20
CA ALA A 74 0.92 6.46 -11.29
C ALA A 74 1.45 5.04 -11.13
N ILE A 75 2.70 4.79 -11.46
CA ILE A 75 3.35 3.48 -11.33
C ILE A 75 4.65 3.67 -10.57
N LEU A 76 4.85 2.90 -9.51
CA LEU A 76 6.05 3.02 -8.68
C LEU A 76 6.43 1.69 -8.04
N TRP A 77 7.71 1.58 -7.68
CA TRP A 77 8.24 0.45 -6.93
C TRP A 77 8.01 0.67 -5.44
N THR A 78 7.70 -0.41 -4.72
CA THR A 78 7.54 -0.34 -3.25
C THR A 78 8.29 -1.46 -2.56
N ALA A 79 8.87 -1.12 -1.42
CA ALA A 79 9.49 -2.09 -0.52
C ALA A 79 8.43 -2.79 0.34
N PRO A 80 8.78 -3.91 0.99
CA PRO A 80 7.92 -4.50 2.01
C PRO A 80 7.59 -3.50 3.12
N LEU A 81 6.46 -3.68 3.77
CA LEU A 81 6.00 -2.75 4.80
C LEU A 81 5.61 -3.51 6.08
N PRO A 82 6.14 -3.07 7.25
CA PRO A 82 5.79 -3.66 8.54
C PRO A 82 4.34 -3.37 8.92
N PRO A 83 3.84 -3.89 10.05
CA PRO A 83 2.45 -3.68 10.47
C PRO A 83 2.05 -2.21 10.49
N HIS A 84 0.94 -1.91 9.83
CA HIS A 84 0.43 -0.54 9.72
C HIS A 84 -1.07 -0.53 9.50
N THR A 85 -1.68 0.61 9.81
CA THR A 85 -3.05 0.94 9.42
C THR A 85 -2.99 2.06 8.37
N LEU A 86 -4.08 2.23 7.63
CA LEU A 86 -4.17 3.31 6.66
C LEU A 86 -5.56 3.91 6.69
N GLU A 87 -5.62 5.21 6.88
CA GLU A 87 -6.87 5.98 6.91
C GLU A 87 -6.95 6.88 5.69
N ASN A 88 -8.01 6.76 4.91
CA ASN A 88 -8.28 7.69 3.81
C ASN A 88 -8.85 8.98 4.39
N VAL A 89 -8.05 10.04 4.38
CA VAL A 89 -8.44 11.36 4.92
C VAL A 89 -8.77 12.35 3.81
N GLY A 90 -8.77 11.90 2.56
CA GLY A 90 -9.16 12.73 1.42
C GLY A 90 -10.63 12.59 1.08
N GLN A 91 -11.00 13.06 -0.12
CA GLN A 91 -12.39 13.09 -0.58
C GLN A 91 -12.67 12.16 -1.75
N ALA A 92 -11.67 11.44 -2.23
CA ALA A 92 -11.78 10.48 -3.31
C ALA A 92 -11.48 9.07 -2.83
N ASP A 93 -11.86 8.06 -3.62
CA ASP A 93 -11.45 6.69 -3.35
C ASP A 93 -9.95 6.52 -3.59
N ILE A 94 -9.32 5.70 -2.77
CA ILE A 94 -8.01 5.14 -3.08
C ILE A 94 -8.25 3.83 -3.80
N HIS A 95 -7.71 3.69 -5.01
CA HIS A 95 -7.82 2.46 -5.79
C HIS A 95 -6.47 2.13 -6.40
N ILE A 96 -5.91 1.00 -6.03
CA ILE A 96 -4.55 0.61 -6.40
C ILE A 96 -4.51 -0.87 -6.77
N LEU A 97 -3.80 -1.18 -7.85
CA LEU A 97 -3.38 -2.55 -8.16
C LEU A 97 -1.95 -2.74 -7.68
N SER A 98 -1.75 -3.72 -6.82
CA SER A 98 -0.43 -4.08 -6.30
C SER A 98 0.04 -5.36 -6.95
N PHE A 99 1.23 -5.34 -7.55
CA PHE A 99 1.87 -6.50 -8.15
C PHE A 99 3.02 -6.92 -7.25
N GLU A 100 2.76 -7.85 -6.34
CA GLU A 100 3.74 -8.31 -5.34
C GLU A 100 4.62 -9.41 -5.93
N LEU A 101 5.93 -9.28 -5.77
CA LEU A 101 6.92 -10.19 -6.35
C LEU A 101 7.42 -11.16 -5.28
N LYS A 102 6.96 -12.42 -5.34
CA LYS A 102 7.24 -13.42 -4.31
C LYS A 102 8.68 -13.92 -4.30
N ASP A 103 9.31 -13.96 -5.45
CA ASP A 103 10.68 -14.47 -5.59
C ASP A 103 11.74 -13.43 -5.29
N SER A 104 11.33 -12.25 -4.86
CA SER A 104 12.29 -11.19 -4.68
C SER A 104 13.15 -11.45 -3.46
N HIS A 105 14.39 -11.88 -3.68
CA HIS A 105 15.45 -11.85 -2.70
C HIS A 105 16.20 -10.53 -2.76
N SER A 106 15.76 -9.64 -3.64
CA SER A 106 16.45 -8.40 -3.90
C SER A 106 16.39 -7.49 -2.71
N SER A 107 17.55 -7.10 -2.25
CA SER A 107 17.70 -6.03 -1.29
C SER A 107 17.92 -4.69 -1.97
N THR A 108 17.74 -4.62 -3.29
CA THR A 108 17.90 -3.37 -4.02
C THR A 108 16.90 -2.36 -3.46
N PRO A 109 17.36 -1.28 -2.84
CA PRO A 109 16.45 -0.31 -2.30
C PRO A 109 15.72 0.42 -3.42
N ALA A 110 14.44 0.68 -3.20
CA ALA A 110 13.69 1.60 -4.04
C ALA A 110 14.35 2.97 -3.99
N SER A 111 14.16 3.79 -5.01
CA SER A 111 14.65 5.15 -4.94
C SER A 111 13.93 5.87 -3.78
N PRO A 112 14.61 6.78 -3.09
CA PRO A 112 14.07 7.40 -1.86
C PRO A 112 12.70 8.03 -2.02
N HIS A 113 12.39 8.56 -3.19
CA HIS A 113 11.10 9.21 -3.43
C HIS A 113 9.98 8.23 -3.80
N GLN A 114 10.25 6.92 -3.85
CA GLN A 114 9.25 5.89 -4.13
C GLN A 114 8.97 4.99 -2.94
N ALA A 115 9.88 4.94 -1.97
CA ALA A 115 9.87 3.93 -0.93
C ALA A 115 8.67 4.00 0.01
N ASP A 116 8.07 5.17 0.17
CA ASP A 116 7.13 5.43 1.26
C ASP A 116 5.66 5.45 0.85
N ILE A 117 5.36 5.12 -0.41
CA ILE A 117 4.00 5.28 -0.94
C ILE A 117 3.25 3.94 -0.97
N ARG A 118 3.50 3.06 -0.04
CA ARG A 118 2.78 1.80 0.02
C ARG A 118 1.53 1.89 0.88
N ILE A 119 0.48 1.27 0.37
CA ILE A 119 -0.82 1.21 1.06
C ILE A 119 -1.05 -0.15 1.70
#